data_7959942bf001162a83f16958f8d3492e
#
_entry.id   7959942bf001162a83f16958f8d3492e
#
_cell.length_a   1.000
_cell.length_b   1.000
_cell.length_c   1.000
_cell.angle_alpha   90.00
_cell.angle_beta   90.00
_cell.angle_gamma   90.00
#
_symmetry.space_group_name_H-M   'P 1'
#
loop_
_entity.id
_entity.type
_entity.pdbx_description
1 polymer ?
#
loop_
_entity_poly.entity_id
_entity_poly.type
_entity_poly.pdbx_seq_one_letter_code
_entity_poly.pdbx_strand_id
1 'polypeptide(L)'
;RSGAFRRRKTSGRMSRKLVALFLGVMLVFVALAIDITYVNATKGEKYERQALSQTQQSYDSRTIPFQRGSITDRNGTILATSEKVYNVILDCKLANTTVKDEEKNDTHPYVDPTVAALVEYFGLDETDIRDRLTGETTKESQYQVLAREVSMDAKKAFEAYVDEYADKKNKELDENEQAEKAYRANIRGVWFEESYHRTYPLNSLACDLIGFTYSGDTADWGIEGYYSSILNGVNGRQFGYYNEDADMEQTIIEAQPGKNVVTTIDVNIQKIICTAIENYNERIHVQNGADESDTETNRQTKAAKNIGVVVMDPNNGEILGMDSSDWYDLNNPRDLTPFYSKEEIDAMNDNETMEALSAIWKNYCISDAYEPGS
;
A
#
# COMPACT_ATOMS: atom_id res chain seq x y z
N ARG A 1 -56.84 -13.83 68.19
CA ARG A 1 -55.65 -13.85 69.07
C ARG A 1 -54.51 -13.07 68.35
N SER A 2 -54.36 -11.80 68.78
CA SER A 2 -53.32 -10.89 68.31
C SER A 2 -52.03 -11.18 69.03
N GLY A 3 -51.02 -11.68 68.31
CA GLY A 3 -49.65 -11.85 68.82
C GLY A 3 -48.93 -10.53 68.78
N ALA A 4 -48.75 -9.90 69.93
CA ALA A 4 -47.97 -8.68 70.07
C ALA A 4 -46.46 -9.03 69.92
N PHE A 5 -45.76 -8.53 68.87
CA PHE A 5 -44.35 -8.59 68.72
C PHE A 5 -43.65 -7.77 69.83
N ARG A 6 -43.09 -8.43 70.81
CA ARG A 6 -42.30 -7.83 71.88
C ARG A 6 -40.99 -7.31 71.28
N ARG A 7 -40.85 -6.00 71.02
CA ARG A 7 -39.58 -5.35 70.73
C ARG A 7 -38.60 -5.52 71.90
N ARG A 8 -37.63 -6.38 71.73
CA ARG A 8 -36.49 -6.47 72.68
C ARG A 8 -35.73 -5.14 72.63
N LYS A 9 -35.74 -4.38 73.74
CA LYS A 9 -34.88 -3.19 73.92
C LYS A 9 -33.43 -3.68 73.99
N THR A 10 -32.67 -3.33 72.97
CA THR A 10 -31.21 -3.54 72.99
C THR A 10 -30.60 -2.71 74.12
N SER A 11 -29.69 -3.30 74.92
CA SER A 11 -29.02 -2.57 76.00
C SER A 11 -28.21 -1.41 75.43
N GLY A 12 -28.17 -0.25 76.07
CA GLY A 12 -27.45 0.94 75.62
C GLY A 12 -25.98 0.72 75.32
N ARG A 13 -25.35 -0.32 75.88
CA ARG A 13 -24.00 -0.76 75.55
C ARG A 13 -23.90 -1.47 74.19
N MET A 14 -24.93 -2.21 73.80
CA MET A 14 -25.00 -2.92 72.52
C MET A 14 -25.27 -1.96 71.38
N SER A 15 -26.12 -0.94 71.57
CA SER A 15 -26.37 0.14 70.62
C SER A 15 -25.11 0.95 70.35
N ARG A 16 -24.31 1.26 71.37
CA ARG A 16 -23.05 2.00 71.21
C ARG A 16 -22.01 1.19 70.41
N LYS A 17 -21.94 -0.13 70.65
CA LYS A 17 -21.05 -1.02 69.87
C LYS A 17 -21.49 -1.14 68.42
N LEU A 18 -22.81 -1.20 68.14
CA LEU A 18 -23.35 -1.23 66.79
C LEU A 18 -23.11 0.10 66.04
N VAL A 19 -23.27 1.22 66.70
CA VAL A 19 -22.97 2.55 66.15
C VAL A 19 -21.47 2.71 65.85
N ALA A 20 -20.60 2.25 66.77
CA ALA A 20 -19.16 2.26 66.56
C ALA A 20 -18.76 1.37 65.38
N LEU A 21 -19.36 0.19 65.23
CA LEU A 21 -19.10 -0.71 64.11
C LEU A 21 -19.59 -0.07 62.79
N PHE A 22 -20.78 0.52 62.78
CA PHE A 22 -21.33 1.23 61.63
C PHE A 22 -20.44 2.42 61.19
N LEU A 23 -19.96 3.21 62.15
CA LEU A 23 -19.01 4.30 61.89
C LEU A 23 -17.66 3.79 61.37
N GLY A 24 -17.19 2.65 61.88
CA GLY A 24 -15.97 2.02 61.32
C GLY A 24 -16.12 1.57 59.89
N VAL A 25 -17.26 0.96 59.53
CA VAL A 25 -17.56 0.54 58.15
C VAL A 25 -17.73 1.76 57.27
N MET A 26 -18.42 2.82 57.72
CA MET A 26 -18.53 4.08 56.97
C MET A 26 -17.16 4.72 56.67
N LEU A 27 -16.27 4.70 57.65
CA LEU A 27 -14.90 5.23 57.50
C LEU A 27 -14.11 4.44 56.40
N VAL A 28 -14.26 3.13 56.37
CA VAL A 28 -13.65 2.30 55.32
C VAL A 28 -14.22 2.64 53.93
N PHE A 29 -15.54 2.81 53.82
CA PHE A 29 -16.18 3.22 52.55
C PHE A 29 -15.72 4.61 52.10
N VAL A 30 -15.58 5.56 53.01
CA VAL A 30 -15.08 6.91 52.71
C VAL A 30 -13.62 6.84 52.26
N ALA A 31 -12.77 6.04 52.90
CA ALA A 31 -11.39 5.83 52.50
C ALA A 31 -11.30 5.21 51.06
N LEU A 32 -12.11 4.19 50.79
CA LEU A 32 -12.22 3.58 49.46
C LEU A 32 -12.71 4.59 48.40
N ALA A 33 -13.70 5.42 48.71
CA ALA A 33 -14.18 6.44 47.79
C ALA A 33 -13.11 7.50 47.47
N ILE A 34 -12.33 7.89 48.48
CA ILE A 34 -11.18 8.80 48.32
C ILE A 34 -10.10 8.14 47.45
N ASP A 35 -9.78 6.88 47.70
CA ASP A 35 -8.75 6.14 46.93
C ASP A 35 -9.17 5.97 45.45
N ILE A 36 -10.44 5.60 45.19
CA ILE A 36 -10.98 5.50 43.85
C ILE A 36 -10.94 6.86 43.15
N THR A 37 -11.33 7.94 43.83
CA THR A 37 -11.31 9.29 43.27
C THR A 37 -9.89 9.75 42.96
N TYR A 38 -8.94 9.45 43.88
CA TYR A 38 -7.54 9.77 43.70
C TYR A 38 -6.93 9.00 42.51
N VAL A 39 -7.18 7.69 42.40
CA VAL A 39 -6.73 6.87 41.27
C VAL A 39 -7.34 7.36 39.96
N ASN A 40 -8.61 7.69 39.95
CA ASN A 40 -9.29 8.22 38.77
C ASN A 40 -8.72 9.59 38.34
N ALA A 41 -8.47 10.47 39.28
CA ALA A 41 -7.91 11.81 39.01
C ALA A 41 -6.44 11.80 38.60
N THR A 42 -5.62 10.86 39.13
CA THR A 42 -4.15 10.83 38.90
C THR A 42 -3.70 9.83 37.84
N LYS A 43 -4.44 8.76 37.66
CA LYS A 43 -4.09 7.64 36.78
C LYS A 43 -5.18 7.29 35.77
N GLY A 44 -6.33 7.97 35.81
CA GLY A 44 -7.49 7.70 34.95
C GLY A 44 -7.10 7.67 33.47
N GLU A 45 -6.43 8.74 32.98
CA GLU A 45 -5.97 8.80 31.59
C GLU A 45 -4.97 7.67 31.23
N LYS A 46 -4.14 7.24 32.17
CA LYS A 46 -3.19 6.15 31.93
C LYS A 46 -3.90 4.81 31.82
N TYR A 47 -4.89 4.55 32.66
CA TYR A 47 -5.69 3.32 32.62
C TYR A 47 -6.64 3.32 31.43
N GLU A 48 -7.19 4.48 31.07
CA GLU A 48 -8.01 4.65 29.86
C GLU A 48 -7.17 4.37 28.59
N ARG A 49 -5.97 4.94 28.49
CA ARG A 49 -5.03 4.63 27.39
C ARG A 49 -4.60 3.18 27.39
N GLN A 50 -4.42 2.57 28.54
CA GLN A 50 -4.02 1.17 28.67
C GLN A 50 -5.19 0.22 28.35
N ALA A 51 -6.41 0.55 28.75
CA ALA A 51 -7.61 -0.16 28.35
C ALA A 51 -7.86 0.00 26.84
N LEU A 52 -7.74 1.22 26.29
CA LEU A 52 -7.80 1.47 24.86
C LEU A 52 -6.73 0.69 24.09
N SER A 53 -5.48 0.62 24.59
CA SER A 53 -4.42 -0.14 23.93
C SER A 53 -4.64 -1.66 24.01
N GLN A 54 -5.19 -2.18 25.09
CA GLN A 54 -5.55 -3.60 25.21
C GLN A 54 -6.77 -3.95 24.37
N THR A 55 -7.74 -3.04 24.27
CA THR A 55 -8.88 -3.18 23.39
C THR A 55 -8.42 -3.07 21.91
N GLN A 56 -7.50 -2.17 21.60
CA GLN A 56 -6.89 -2.05 20.28
C GLN A 56 -6.11 -3.30 19.82
N GLN A 57 -5.54 -4.08 20.73
CA GLN A 57 -4.90 -5.37 20.39
C GLN A 57 -5.90 -6.48 20.03
N SER A 58 -7.17 -6.29 20.37
CA SER A 58 -8.28 -7.21 20.03
C SER A 58 -9.02 -6.81 18.74
N TYR A 59 -8.62 -5.69 18.10
CA TYR A 59 -9.26 -5.18 16.88
C TYR A 59 -8.48 -5.58 15.65
N ASP A 60 -9.20 -6.04 14.66
CA ASP A 60 -8.70 -6.16 13.29
C ASP A 60 -8.49 -4.74 12.73
N SER A 61 -7.29 -4.21 12.94
CA SER A 61 -6.94 -2.85 12.50
C SER A 61 -6.30 -2.91 11.13
N ARG A 62 -6.98 -2.33 10.13
CA ARG A 62 -6.50 -2.26 8.76
C ARG A 62 -6.01 -0.84 8.45
N THR A 63 -4.85 -0.74 7.81
CA THR A 63 -4.34 0.53 7.30
C THR A 63 -5.00 0.84 5.96
N ILE A 64 -5.48 2.08 5.80
CA ILE A 64 -5.96 2.62 4.52
C ILE A 64 -4.81 3.45 3.95
N PRO A 65 -4.20 3.07 2.82
CA PRO A 65 -3.05 3.78 2.28
C PRO A 65 -3.46 5.16 1.76
N PHE A 66 -2.58 6.12 1.91
CA PHE A 66 -2.76 7.44 1.31
C PHE A 66 -2.41 7.41 -0.18
N GLN A 67 -2.98 8.31 -0.95
CA GLN A 67 -2.57 8.61 -2.31
C GLN A 67 -1.45 9.65 -2.31
N ARG A 68 -0.29 9.32 -2.91
CA ARG A 68 0.82 10.26 -3.09
C ARG A 68 0.42 11.34 -4.10
N GLY A 69 0.76 12.60 -3.82
CA GLY A 69 0.45 13.75 -4.67
C GLY A 69 1.06 13.63 -6.07
N SER A 70 0.41 14.22 -7.06
CA SER A 70 0.89 14.24 -8.45
C SER A 70 1.96 15.30 -8.65
N ILE A 71 2.87 15.05 -9.60
CA ILE A 71 3.83 16.02 -10.10
C ILE A 71 3.37 16.40 -11.51
N THR A 72 3.25 17.69 -11.77
CA THR A 72 2.82 18.20 -13.08
C THR A 72 3.82 19.21 -13.62
N ASP A 73 3.83 19.38 -14.94
CA ASP A 73 4.49 20.47 -15.59
C ASP A 73 3.76 21.81 -15.32
N ARG A 74 4.29 22.93 -15.83
CA ARG A 74 3.68 24.26 -15.69
C ARG A 74 2.30 24.39 -16.31
N ASN A 75 1.97 23.53 -17.28
CA ASN A 75 0.73 23.55 -18.04
C ASN A 75 -0.31 22.55 -17.51
N GLY A 76 0.02 21.79 -16.46
CA GLY A 76 -0.82 20.77 -15.85
C GLY A 76 -0.67 19.37 -16.47
N THR A 77 0.30 19.16 -17.37
CA THR A 77 0.62 17.81 -17.88
C THR A 77 1.17 16.95 -16.75
N ILE A 78 0.62 15.77 -16.57
CA ILE A 78 1.02 14.84 -15.51
C ILE A 78 2.38 14.22 -15.85
N LEU A 79 3.36 14.44 -14.96
CA LEU A 79 4.70 13.86 -15.00
C LEU A 79 4.80 12.61 -14.12
N ALA A 80 4.14 12.65 -12.98
CA ALA A 80 4.02 11.51 -12.06
C ALA A 80 2.67 11.53 -11.36
N THR A 81 2.03 10.38 -11.23
CA THR A 81 0.75 10.22 -10.53
C THR A 81 0.69 8.90 -9.78
N SER A 82 -0.27 8.76 -8.87
CA SER A 82 -0.51 7.51 -8.15
C SER A 82 -1.86 6.95 -8.57
N GLU A 83 -1.83 5.76 -9.17
CA GLU A 83 -3.01 5.04 -9.61
C GLU A 83 -3.46 4.07 -8.52
N LYS A 84 -4.78 3.97 -8.31
CA LYS A 84 -5.35 3.03 -7.36
C LYS A 84 -5.27 1.61 -7.91
N VAL A 85 -4.65 0.75 -7.16
CA VAL A 85 -4.49 -0.69 -7.46
C VAL A 85 -4.93 -1.52 -6.24
N TYR A 86 -4.98 -2.83 -6.41
CA TYR A 86 -5.43 -3.74 -5.37
C TYR A 86 -4.46 -4.89 -5.18
N ASN A 87 -4.25 -5.28 -3.93
CA ASN A 87 -3.62 -6.56 -3.62
C ASN A 87 -4.71 -7.61 -3.45
N VAL A 88 -4.52 -8.78 -4.04
CA VAL A 88 -5.41 -9.93 -3.88
C VAL A 88 -4.96 -10.70 -2.65
N ILE A 89 -5.83 -10.79 -1.67
CA ILE A 89 -5.56 -11.46 -0.40
C ILE A 89 -6.42 -12.73 -0.30
N LEU A 90 -5.80 -13.82 0.14
CA LEU A 90 -6.48 -15.07 0.43
C LEU A 90 -6.50 -15.33 1.94
N ASP A 91 -7.68 -15.52 2.47
CA ASP A 91 -7.94 -16.13 3.77
C ASP A 91 -7.97 -17.66 3.58
N CYS A 92 -6.80 -18.29 3.79
CA CYS A 92 -6.67 -19.75 3.64
C CYS A 92 -7.56 -20.51 4.61
N LYS A 93 -7.73 -20.00 5.83
CA LYS A 93 -8.59 -20.64 6.85
C LYS A 93 -10.04 -20.67 6.41
N LEU A 94 -10.56 -19.58 5.84
CA LEU A 94 -11.93 -19.49 5.36
C LEU A 94 -12.13 -20.37 4.12
N ALA A 95 -11.18 -20.35 3.18
CA ALA A 95 -11.21 -21.19 1.97
C ALA A 95 -11.11 -22.69 2.30
N ASN A 96 -10.38 -23.07 3.35
CA ASN A 96 -10.25 -24.45 3.83
C ASN A 96 -11.35 -24.89 4.79
N THR A 97 -12.40 -24.10 4.99
CA THR A 97 -13.49 -24.50 5.89
C THR A 97 -14.04 -25.88 5.52
N THR A 98 -14.03 -26.78 6.49
CA THR A 98 -14.54 -28.14 6.32
C THR A 98 -16.05 -28.15 6.43
N VAL A 99 -16.70 -28.81 5.48
CA VAL A 99 -18.16 -29.05 5.46
C VAL A 99 -18.38 -30.55 5.37
N LYS A 100 -19.32 -31.08 6.15
CA LYS A 100 -19.69 -32.49 6.08
C LYS A 100 -20.67 -32.74 4.95
N ASP A 101 -20.37 -33.69 4.10
CA ASP A 101 -21.28 -34.16 3.06
C ASP A 101 -22.45 -35.02 3.64
N GLU A 102 -23.34 -35.49 2.78
CA GLU A 102 -24.50 -36.36 3.17
C GLU A 102 -24.05 -37.69 3.82
N GLU A 103 -22.85 -38.15 3.49
CA GLU A 103 -22.23 -39.37 4.04
C GLU A 103 -21.42 -39.09 5.31
N LYS A 104 -21.38 -37.83 5.80
CA LYS A 104 -20.60 -37.32 6.96
C LYS A 104 -19.08 -37.34 6.76
N ASN A 105 -18.60 -37.41 5.52
CA ASN A 105 -17.19 -37.19 5.22
C ASN A 105 -16.85 -35.69 5.27
N ASP A 106 -15.63 -35.39 5.66
CA ASP A 106 -15.12 -34.03 5.64
C ASP A 106 -14.75 -33.63 4.21
N THR A 107 -15.34 -32.53 3.71
CA THR A 107 -15.09 -31.97 2.37
C THR A 107 -14.67 -30.52 2.45
N HIS A 108 -13.97 -30.04 1.43
CA HIS A 108 -13.53 -28.65 1.31
C HIS A 108 -14.15 -28.01 0.04
N PRO A 109 -15.47 -27.73 0.03
CA PRO A 109 -16.18 -27.32 -1.18
C PRO A 109 -15.78 -25.95 -1.71
N TYR A 110 -15.06 -25.16 -0.93
CA TYR A 110 -14.66 -23.79 -1.29
C TYR A 110 -13.31 -23.73 -2.00
N VAL A 111 -12.46 -24.77 -1.90
CA VAL A 111 -11.08 -24.75 -2.42
C VAL A 111 -11.07 -24.66 -3.94
N ASP A 112 -11.68 -25.64 -4.63
CA ASP A 112 -11.60 -25.72 -6.09
C ASP A 112 -12.25 -24.52 -6.81
N PRO A 113 -13.45 -24.03 -6.42
CA PRO A 113 -14.03 -22.83 -7.02
C PRO A 113 -13.17 -21.59 -6.80
N THR A 114 -12.59 -21.44 -5.60
CA THR A 114 -11.75 -20.29 -5.28
C THR A 114 -10.44 -20.29 -6.08
N VAL A 115 -9.78 -21.46 -6.17
CA VAL A 115 -8.55 -21.62 -6.94
C VAL A 115 -8.81 -21.36 -8.43
N ALA A 116 -9.85 -21.95 -9.00
CA ALA A 116 -10.19 -21.75 -10.41
C ALA A 116 -10.43 -20.28 -10.76
N ALA A 117 -11.20 -19.58 -9.94
CA ALA A 117 -11.48 -18.17 -10.14
C ALA A 117 -10.21 -17.28 -10.01
N LEU A 118 -9.32 -17.58 -9.06
CA LEU A 118 -8.06 -16.85 -8.90
C LEU A 118 -7.11 -17.06 -10.09
N VAL A 119 -7.04 -18.26 -10.63
CA VAL A 119 -6.25 -18.56 -11.83
C VAL A 119 -6.83 -17.83 -13.05
N GLU A 120 -8.13 -17.88 -13.26
CA GLU A 120 -8.81 -17.32 -14.43
C GLU A 120 -8.69 -15.78 -14.49
N TYR A 121 -8.96 -15.09 -13.35
CA TYR A 121 -9.06 -13.63 -13.35
C TYR A 121 -7.75 -12.91 -13.06
N PHE A 122 -6.80 -13.55 -12.40
CA PHE A 122 -5.53 -12.95 -12.02
C PHE A 122 -4.30 -13.65 -12.61
N GLY A 123 -4.48 -14.73 -13.39
CA GLY A 123 -3.38 -15.45 -14.03
C GLY A 123 -2.40 -16.08 -13.04
N LEU A 124 -2.86 -16.41 -11.84
CA LEU A 124 -2.02 -16.95 -10.77
C LEU A 124 -1.71 -18.43 -11.02
N ASP A 125 -0.57 -18.90 -10.51
CA ASP A 125 -0.21 -20.31 -10.58
C ASP A 125 -1.06 -21.14 -9.61
N GLU A 126 -1.74 -22.14 -10.15
CA GLU A 126 -2.62 -23.03 -9.37
C GLU A 126 -1.86 -23.77 -8.27
N THR A 127 -0.61 -24.18 -8.57
CA THR A 127 0.22 -24.94 -7.63
C THR A 127 0.59 -24.06 -6.43
N ASP A 128 1.01 -22.79 -6.65
CA ASP A 128 1.33 -21.87 -5.58
C ASP A 128 0.12 -21.60 -4.67
N ILE A 129 -1.08 -21.43 -5.24
CA ILE A 129 -2.30 -21.21 -4.45
C ILE A 129 -2.60 -22.46 -3.60
N ARG A 130 -2.55 -23.66 -4.21
CA ARG A 130 -2.81 -24.91 -3.50
C ARG A 130 -1.77 -25.21 -2.41
N ASP A 131 -0.50 -24.90 -2.65
CA ASP A 131 0.57 -25.02 -1.65
C ASP A 131 0.34 -24.10 -0.44
N ARG A 132 -0.17 -22.90 -0.65
CA ARG A 132 -0.55 -21.99 0.46
C ARG A 132 -1.77 -22.50 1.23
N LEU A 133 -2.74 -23.10 0.54
CA LEU A 133 -3.91 -23.68 1.17
C LEU A 133 -3.60 -24.95 1.99
N THR A 134 -2.60 -25.73 1.59
CA THR A 134 -2.25 -27.01 2.24
C THR A 134 -1.04 -26.92 3.19
N GLY A 135 -0.22 -25.86 3.07
CA GLY A 135 1.00 -25.68 3.86
C GLY A 135 0.73 -25.60 5.35
N GLU A 136 1.53 -26.28 6.17
CA GLU A 136 1.33 -26.33 7.63
C GLU A 136 1.34 -24.95 8.31
N THR A 137 2.10 -24.00 7.78
CA THR A 137 2.22 -22.64 8.30
C THR A 137 1.22 -21.67 7.71
N THR A 138 0.64 -21.99 6.55
CA THR A 138 -0.20 -21.06 5.77
C THR A 138 -1.68 -21.43 5.76
N LYS A 139 -2.03 -22.71 5.93
CA LYS A 139 -3.43 -23.21 5.87
C LYS A 139 -4.40 -22.55 6.85
N GLU A 140 -3.91 -22.08 8.00
CA GLU A 140 -4.70 -21.38 9.03
C GLU A 140 -4.54 -19.85 8.94
N SER A 141 -3.75 -19.36 7.97
CA SER A 141 -3.53 -17.93 7.81
C SER A 141 -4.76 -17.25 7.21
N GLN A 142 -5.16 -16.14 7.80
CA GLN A 142 -6.25 -15.30 7.27
C GLN A 142 -5.73 -14.20 6.32
N TYR A 143 -4.41 -14.12 6.13
CA TYR A 143 -3.77 -13.09 5.32
C TYR A 143 -2.61 -13.67 4.51
N GLN A 144 -2.87 -14.00 3.25
CA GLN A 144 -1.87 -14.40 2.27
C GLN A 144 -1.99 -13.52 1.03
N VAL A 145 -0.95 -12.74 0.75
CA VAL A 145 -0.92 -11.91 -0.45
C VAL A 145 -0.60 -12.80 -1.65
N LEU A 146 -1.56 -12.96 -2.55
CA LEU A 146 -1.41 -13.76 -3.77
C LEU A 146 -0.89 -12.93 -4.95
N ALA A 147 -1.44 -11.72 -5.13
CA ALA A 147 -1.01 -10.79 -6.17
C ALA A 147 -0.97 -9.38 -5.60
N ARG A 148 -0.10 -8.57 -6.17
CA ARG A 148 0.02 -7.14 -5.86
C ARG A 148 -0.31 -6.33 -7.12
N GLU A 149 -0.75 -5.08 -6.90
CA GLU A 149 -0.92 -4.08 -7.96
C GLU A 149 -1.90 -4.50 -9.08
N VAL A 150 -2.92 -5.28 -8.71
CA VAL A 150 -3.99 -5.67 -9.64
C VAL A 150 -4.84 -4.44 -9.99
N SER A 151 -5.20 -4.31 -11.26
CA SER A 151 -6.01 -3.19 -11.73
C SER A 151 -7.45 -3.21 -11.18
N MET A 152 -8.09 -2.04 -11.12
CA MET A 152 -9.51 -1.91 -10.80
C MET A 152 -10.40 -2.74 -11.73
N ASP A 153 -10.03 -2.85 -13.01
CA ASP A 153 -10.84 -3.57 -14.00
C ASP A 153 -10.79 -5.08 -13.76
N ALA A 154 -9.62 -5.63 -13.45
CA ALA A 154 -9.49 -7.06 -13.08
C ALA A 154 -10.26 -7.39 -11.79
N LYS A 155 -10.16 -6.51 -10.77
CA LYS A 155 -10.97 -6.64 -9.55
C LYS A 155 -12.47 -6.64 -9.85
N LYS A 156 -12.95 -5.66 -10.64
CA LYS A 156 -14.37 -5.57 -11.00
C LYS A 156 -14.84 -6.77 -11.81
N ALA A 157 -14.00 -7.28 -12.72
CA ALA A 157 -14.32 -8.48 -13.50
C ALA A 157 -14.51 -9.69 -12.59
N PHE A 158 -13.62 -9.88 -11.61
CA PHE A 158 -13.74 -10.95 -10.62
C PHE A 158 -15.01 -10.79 -9.75
N GLU A 159 -15.26 -9.59 -9.21
CA GLU A 159 -16.45 -9.31 -8.40
C GLU A 159 -17.73 -9.55 -9.21
N ALA A 160 -17.78 -9.06 -10.45
CA ALA A 160 -18.92 -9.28 -11.34
C ALA A 160 -19.15 -10.79 -11.63
N TYR A 161 -18.09 -11.57 -11.79
CA TYR A 161 -18.18 -13.01 -11.94
C TYR A 161 -18.79 -13.68 -10.71
N VAL A 162 -18.31 -13.34 -9.51
CA VAL A 162 -18.82 -13.90 -8.25
C VAL A 162 -20.29 -13.54 -8.05
N ASP A 163 -20.68 -12.29 -8.36
CA ASP A 163 -21.99 -11.74 -8.04
C ASP A 163 -23.03 -11.95 -9.15
N GLU A 164 -22.66 -12.41 -10.34
CA GLU A 164 -23.55 -12.47 -11.53
C GLU A 164 -24.91 -13.14 -11.28
N TYR A 165 -24.89 -14.19 -10.45
CA TYR A 165 -26.10 -14.95 -10.11
C TYR A 165 -26.57 -14.75 -8.67
N ALA A 166 -25.88 -13.94 -7.85
CA ALA A 166 -26.12 -13.84 -6.42
C ALA A 166 -27.58 -13.43 -6.10
N ASP A 167 -28.09 -12.42 -6.81
CA ASP A 167 -29.43 -11.87 -6.60
C ASP A 167 -30.54 -12.56 -7.39
N LYS A 168 -30.19 -13.43 -8.37
CA LYS A 168 -31.18 -14.12 -9.21
C LYS A 168 -31.87 -15.24 -8.43
N LYS A 169 -33.17 -15.37 -8.55
CA LYS A 169 -33.92 -16.48 -7.94
C LYS A 169 -33.73 -17.74 -8.75
N ASN A 170 -33.60 -18.90 -8.09
CA ASN A 170 -33.39 -20.19 -8.78
C ASN A 170 -34.51 -20.52 -9.80
N LYS A 171 -35.74 -20.00 -9.61
CA LYS A 171 -36.85 -20.20 -10.57
C LYS A 171 -36.68 -19.42 -11.89
N GLU A 172 -35.77 -18.48 -11.93
CA GLU A 172 -35.47 -17.62 -13.10
C GLU A 172 -34.25 -18.14 -13.87
N LEU A 173 -33.60 -19.18 -13.37
CA LEU A 173 -32.37 -19.78 -13.92
C LEU A 173 -32.65 -21.18 -14.45
N ASP A 174 -31.98 -21.55 -15.54
CA ASP A 174 -31.96 -22.96 -16.00
C ASP A 174 -31.10 -23.84 -15.10
N GLU A 175 -31.05 -25.15 -15.35
CA GLU A 175 -30.32 -26.13 -14.54
C GLU A 175 -28.81 -25.87 -14.53
N ASN A 176 -28.23 -25.43 -15.67
CA ASN A 176 -26.81 -25.10 -15.77
C ASN A 176 -26.47 -23.84 -15.01
N GLU A 177 -27.31 -22.79 -15.14
CA GLU A 177 -27.16 -21.54 -14.41
C GLU A 177 -27.32 -21.73 -12.88
N GLN A 178 -28.18 -22.62 -12.44
CA GLN A 178 -28.33 -22.99 -11.02
C GLN A 178 -27.09 -23.70 -10.48
N ALA A 179 -26.50 -24.62 -11.28
CA ALA A 179 -25.27 -25.31 -10.93
C ALA A 179 -24.09 -24.30 -10.86
N GLU A 180 -24.01 -23.40 -11.83
CA GLU A 180 -23.00 -22.34 -11.87
C GLU A 180 -23.15 -21.35 -10.69
N LYS A 181 -24.36 -20.95 -10.37
CA LYS A 181 -24.65 -20.15 -9.17
C LYS A 181 -24.14 -20.82 -7.90
N ALA A 182 -24.44 -22.13 -7.75
CA ALA A 182 -24.01 -22.89 -6.57
C ALA A 182 -22.47 -23.01 -6.52
N TYR A 183 -21.82 -23.18 -7.68
CA TYR A 183 -20.36 -23.23 -7.79
C TYR A 183 -19.72 -21.90 -7.37
N ARG A 184 -20.17 -20.77 -7.94
CA ARG A 184 -19.64 -19.45 -7.65
C ARG A 184 -19.91 -19.00 -6.22
N ALA A 185 -21.03 -19.40 -5.62
CA ALA A 185 -21.33 -19.16 -4.20
C ALA A 185 -20.31 -19.82 -3.24
N ASN A 186 -19.56 -20.81 -3.74
CA ASN A 186 -18.47 -21.44 -3.00
C ASN A 186 -17.12 -20.73 -3.15
N ILE A 187 -17.00 -19.66 -3.93
CA ILE A 187 -15.80 -18.83 -3.96
C ILE A 187 -15.72 -18.05 -2.64
N ARG A 188 -14.73 -18.35 -1.80
CA ARG A 188 -14.62 -17.77 -0.47
C ARG A 188 -13.17 -17.49 -0.08
N GLY A 189 -13.01 -16.58 0.86
CA GLY A 189 -11.71 -16.22 1.42
C GLY A 189 -10.91 -15.27 0.53
N VAL A 190 -11.45 -14.76 -0.57
CA VAL A 190 -10.78 -13.77 -1.43
C VAL A 190 -11.29 -12.39 -1.08
N TRP A 191 -10.37 -11.48 -0.83
CA TRP A 191 -10.68 -10.08 -0.62
C TRP A 191 -9.57 -9.17 -1.15
N PHE A 192 -9.84 -7.87 -1.27
CA PHE A 192 -8.95 -6.91 -1.90
C PHE A 192 -8.51 -5.86 -0.91
N GLU A 193 -7.21 -5.58 -0.91
CA GLU A 193 -6.62 -4.49 -0.15
C GLU A 193 -6.23 -3.37 -1.09
N GLU A 194 -6.72 -2.16 -0.81
CA GLU A 194 -6.37 -0.99 -1.61
C GLU A 194 -4.89 -0.65 -1.45
N SER A 195 -4.26 -0.29 -2.56
CA SER A 195 -2.89 0.18 -2.63
C SER A 195 -2.77 1.25 -3.71
N TYR A 196 -1.61 1.86 -3.83
CA TYR A 196 -1.33 2.82 -4.89
C TYR A 196 -0.03 2.43 -5.58
N HIS A 197 -0.08 2.42 -6.92
CA HIS A 197 1.10 2.28 -7.78
C HIS A 197 1.51 3.65 -8.30
N ARG A 198 2.81 3.98 -8.23
CA ARG A 198 3.34 5.21 -8.79
C ARG A 198 3.61 5.04 -10.28
N THR A 199 2.98 5.87 -11.10
CA THR A 199 3.05 5.81 -12.56
C THR A 199 3.64 7.09 -13.12
N TYR A 200 4.53 6.94 -14.10
CA TYR A 200 5.17 8.02 -14.83
C TYR A 200 4.74 7.94 -16.32
N PRO A 201 3.69 8.67 -16.72
CA PRO A 201 3.06 8.49 -18.04
C PRO A 201 3.98 8.83 -19.23
N LEU A 202 5.04 9.59 -18.99
CA LEU A 202 6.00 10.00 -20.02
C LEU A 202 7.30 9.20 -19.98
N ASN A 203 7.31 8.07 -19.26
CA ASN A 203 8.42 7.12 -19.14
C ASN A 203 9.74 7.80 -18.75
N SER A 204 10.64 8.01 -19.71
CA SER A 204 11.99 8.54 -19.48
C SER A 204 12.08 10.07 -19.56
N LEU A 205 10.99 10.78 -19.90
CA LEU A 205 11.05 12.24 -20.08
C LEU A 205 11.38 12.94 -18.75
N ALA A 206 12.49 13.70 -18.72
CA ALA A 206 13.00 14.38 -17.52
C ALA A 206 13.27 13.44 -16.34
N CYS A 207 13.72 12.20 -16.60
CA CYS A 207 13.93 11.17 -15.59
C CYS A 207 14.87 11.63 -14.48
N ASP A 208 15.99 12.27 -14.83
CA ASP A 208 16.99 12.78 -13.88
C ASP A 208 16.45 13.87 -12.95
N LEU A 209 15.45 14.62 -13.42
CA LEU A 209 14.86 15.71 -12.67
C LEU A 209 13.70 15.22 -11.80
N ILE A 210 12.83 14.36 -12.33
CA ILE A 210 11.65 13.87 -11.62
C ILE A 210 12.08 12.88 -10.54
N GLY A 211 12.97 11.92 -10.87
CA GLY A 211 13.30 10.82 -9.99
C GLY A 211 12.16 9.82 -9.87
N PHE A 212 12.30 8.85 -8.98
CA PHE A 212 11.34 7.74 -8.85
C PHE A 212 11.13 7.32 -7.41
N THR A 213 10.04 6.57 -7.17
CA THR A 213 9.77 5.88 -5.91
C THR A 213 10.17 4.41 -6.02
N TYR A 214 10.67 3.81 -4.94
CA TYR A 214 11.04 2.40 -4.90
C TYR A 214 10.19 1.54 -3.94
N SER A 215 9.29 2.16 -3.19
CA SER A 215 8.32 1.44 -2.34
C SER A 215 7.00 2.22 -2.20
N GLY A 216 6.54 2.82 -3.31
CA GLY A 216 5.27 3.55 -3.38
C GLY A 216 5.27 4.92 -2.69
N ASP A 217 5.85 5.05 -1.52
CA ASP A 217 5.90 6.27 -0.71
C ASP A 217 7.32 6.76 -0.39
N THR A 218 8.34 5.96 -0.70
CA THR A 218 9.74 6.26 -0.41
C THR A 218 10.48 6.61 -1.70
N ALA A 219 11.18 7.75 -1.69
CA ALA A 219 11.98 8.24 -2.80
C ALA A 219 13.18 9.05 -2.28
N ASP A 220 14.33 8.90 -2.91
CA ASP A 220 15.55 9.62 -2.55
C ASP A 220 16.09 10.50 -3.69
N TRP A 221 15.57 10.34 -4.91
CA TRP A 221 16.08 10.95 -6.13
C TRP A 221 15.13 12.01 -6.69
N GLY A 222 15.70 13.06 -7.27
CA GLY A 222 14.96 14.09 -8.00
C GLY A 222 13.92 14.84 -7.18
N ILE A 223 12.89 15.32 -7.86
CA ILE A 223 11.71 15.98 -7.26
C ILE A 223 10.97 15.04 -6.32
N GLU A 224 10.86 13.76 -6.70
CA GLU A 224 10.23 12.72 -5.87
C GLU A 224 10.88 12.62 -4.49
N GLY A 225 12.21 12.60 -4.43
CA GLY A 225 12.95 12.56 -3.18
C GLY A 225 12.87 13.87 -2.41
N TYR A 226 13.19 14.99 -3.06
CA TYR A 226 13.24 16.30 -2.40
C TYR A 226 11.92 16.75 -1.80
N TYR A 227 10.80 16.52 -2.51
CA TYR A 227 9.46 16.86 -2.06
C TYR A 227 8.69 15.67 -1.45
N SER A 228 9.38 14.59 -1.07
CA SER A 228 8.73 13.38 -0.55
C SER A 228 7.81 13.67 0.63
N SER A 229 8.21 14.55 1.56
CA SER A 229 7.39 14.95 2.72
C SER A 229 6.12 15.72 2.36
N ILE A 230 6.09 16.37 1.18
CA ILE A 230 4.93 17.12 0.67
C ILE A 230 4.03 16.21 -0.17
N LEU A 231 4.66 15.38 -1.00
CA LEU A 231 3.98 14.42 -1.87
C LEU A 231 3.32 13.30 -1.08
N ASN A 232 3.90 12.88 0.05
CA ASN A 232 3.30 11.89 0.93
C ASN A 232 2.12 12.48 1.70
N GLY A 233 1.09 11.63 1.86
CA GLY A 233 -0.06 11.90 2.69
C GLY A 233 0.05 11.25 4.07
N VAL A 234 -1.08 11.04 4.70
CA VAL A 234 -1.20 10.35 5.98
C VAL A 234 -2.14 9.16 5.81
N ASN A 235 -1.66 7.98 6.17
CA ASN A 235 -2.48 6.77 6.13
C ASN A 235 -3.70 6.90 7.04
N GLY A 236 -4.83 6.45 6.55
CA GLY A 236 -6.02 6.22 7.33
C GLY A 236 -5.97 4.88 8.07
N ARG A 237 -6.99 4.62 8.86
CA ARG A 237 -7.16 3.37 9.58
C ARG A 237 -8.63 2.97 9.66
N GLN A 238 -8.88 1.70 9.51
CA GLN A 238 -10.18 1.09 9.75
C GLN A 238 -10.07 0.18 10.98
N PHE A 239 -10.95 0.38 11.94
CA PHE A 239 -11.04 -0.44 13.15
C PHE A 239 -12.40 -1.12 13.16
N GLY A 240 -12.43 -2.42 13.41
CA GLY A 240 -13.65 -3.16 13.68
C GLY A 240 -13.67 -3.62 15.15
N TYR A 241 -14.79 -3.51 15.85
CA TYR A 241 -15.01 -4.13 17.13
C TYR A 241 -16.42 -4.70 17.22
N TYR A 242 -16.57 -5.78 17.98
CA TYR A 242 -17.88 -6.32 18.29
C TYR A 242 -18.40 -5.60 19.53
N ASN A 243 -19.61 -5.02 19.42
CA ASN A 243 -20.30 -4.43 20.55
C ASN A 243 -20.90 -5.53 21.47
N GLU A 244 -21.55 -5.13 22.57
CA GLU A 244 -22.15 -6.07 23.53
C GLU A 244 -23.26 -6.95 22.91
N ASP A 245 -23.84 -6.53 21.78
CA ASP A 245 -24.86 -7.26 21.04
C ASP A 245 -24.29 -8.15 19.92
N ALA A 246 -22.95 -8.28 19.87
CA ALA A 246 -22.17 -9.00 18.83
C ALA A 246 -22.31 -8.40 17.42
N ASP A 247 -22.76 -7.15 17.29
CA ASP A 247 -22.72 -6.41 16.04
C ASP A 247 -21.33 -5.78 15.83
N MET A 248 -20.84 -5.82 14.59
CA MET A 248 -19.56 -5.24 14.23
C MET A 248 -19.71 -3.74 14.00
N GLU A 249 -19.21 -2.95 14.94
CA GLU A 249 -19.06 -1.51 14.74
C GLU A 249 -17.71 -1.22 14.08
N GLN A 250 -17.73 -0.43 13.00
CA GLN A 250 -16.54 -0.01 12.29
C GLN A 250 -16.31 1.49 12.45
N THR A 251 -15.10 1.85 12.83
CA THR A 251 -14.63 3.24 12.81
C THR A 251 -13.60 3.39 11.70
N ILE A 252 -13.86 4.30 10.76
CA ILE A 252 -12.98 4.59 9.64
C ILE A 252 -12.37 5.96 9.86
N ILE A 253 -11.04 6.03 9.92
CA ILE A 253 -10.28 7.26 9.80
C ILE A 253 -9.76 7.29 8.36
N GLU A 254 -10.29 8.19 7.56
CA GLU A 254 -9.91 8.31 6.15
C GLU A 254 -8.45 8.71 5.98
N ALA A 255 -7.81 8.17 4.93
CA ALA A 255 -6.48 8.58 4.54
C ALA A 255 -6.51 10.03 4.00
N GLN A 256 -5.47 10.79 4.31
CA GLN A 256 -5.29 12.13 3.76
C GLN A 256 -4.30 12.07 2.60
N PRO A 257 -4.68 12.45 1.37
CA PRO A 257 -3.78 12.43 0.23
C PRO A 257 -2.64 13.45 0.40
N GLY A 258 -1.52 13.18 -0.24
CA GLY A 258 -0.41 14.12 -0.35
C GLY A 258 -0.77 15.34 -1.21
N LYS A 259 0.07 16.38 -1.16
CA LYS A 259 -0.12 17.58 -1.96
C LYS A 259 0.56 17.42 -3.31
N ASN A 260 -0.05 18.02 -4.34
CA ASN A 260 0.52 18.04 -5.67
C ASN A 260 1.68 19.06 -5.76
N VAL A 261 2.66 18.76 -6.60
CA VAL A 261 3.78 19.64 -6.92
C VAL A 261 3.65 20.07 -8.38
N VAL A 262 3.57 21.37 -8.62
CA VAL A 262 3.60 21.95 -9.96
C VAL A 262 5.02 22.45 -10.22
N THR A 263 5.66 21.97 -11.26
CA THR A 263 7.02 22.35 -11.64
C THR A 263 7.00 23.54 -12.62
N THR A 264 8.13 24.16 -12.83
CA THR A 264 8.32 25.20 -13.87
C THR A 264 8.65 24.60 -15.26
N ILE A 265 8.85 23.28 -15.32
CA ILE A 265 9.16 22.54 -16.55
C ILE A 265 8.02 22.68 -17.55
N ASP A 266 8.36 22.85 -18.82
CA ASP A 266 7.45 22.73 -19.96
C ASP A 266 7.78 21.44 -20.72
N VAL A 267 6.82 20.51 -20.77
CA VAL A 267 6.98 19.21 -21.43
C VAL A 267 7.38 19.36 -22.91
N ASN A 268 6.92 20.42 -23.60
CA ASN A 268 7.27 20.62 -24.99
C ASN A 268 8.74 21.05 -25.15
N ILE A 269 9.21 21.94 -24.27
CA ILE A 269 10.63 22.34 -24.24
C ILE A 269 11.49 21.13 -23.88
N GLN A 270 11.08 20.34 -22.90
CA GLN A 270 11.77 19.11 -22.50
C GLN A 270 11.90 18.12 -23.67
N LYS A 271 10.84 17.87 -24.44
CA LYS A 271 10.88 17.04 -25.65
C LYS A 271 11.81 17.59 -26.71
N ILE A 272 11.87 18.91 -26.88
CA ILE A 272 12.81 19.55 -27.83
C ILE A 272 14.25 19.30 -27.39
N ILE A 273 14.54 19.38 -26.08
CA ILE A 273 15.87 19.09 -25.53
C ILE A 273 16.24 17.63 -25.81
N CYS A 274 15.38 16.65 -25.49
CA CYS A 274 15.62 15.23 -25.75
C CYS A 274 15.95 15.01 -27.24
N THR A 275 15.09 15.52 -28.14
CA THR A 275 15.32 15.40 -29.59
C THR A 275 16.63 16.05 -30.05
N ALA A 276 17.01 17.17 -29.44
CA ALA A 276 18.26 17.84 -29.77
C ALA A 276 19.48 17.01 -29.32
N ILE A 277 19.41 16.38 -28.13
CA ILE A 277 20.45 15.48 -27.62
C ILE A 277 20.56 14.24 -28.52
N GLU A 278 19.45 13.60 -28.88
CA GLU A 278 19.41 12.45 -29.80
C GLU A 278 20.06 12.78 -31.14
N ASN A 279 19.61 13.86 -31.78
CA ASN A 279 20.16 14.30 -33.06
C ASN A 279 21.67 14.65 -32.98
N TYR A 280 22.10 15.21 -31.87
CA TYR A 280 23.52 15.50 -31.66
C TYR A 280 24.33 14.21 -31.52
N ASN A 281 23.88 13.28 -30.70
CA ASN A 281 24.51 11.98 -30.49
C ASN A 281 24.60 11.20 -31.80
N GLU A 282 23.54 11.10 -32.58
CA GLU A 282 23.54 10.41 -33.87
C GLU A 282 24.55 11.03 -34.82
N ARG A 283 24.62 12.36 -34.90
CA ARG A 283 25.61 13.05 -35.71
C ARG A 283 27.03 12.74 -35.28
N ILE A 284 27.34 12.68 -33.97
CA ILE A 284 28.65 12.37 -33.45
C ILE A 284 28.98 10.89 -33.67
N HIS A 285 28.05 9.98 -33.54
CA HIS A 285 28.21 8.58 -33.90
C HIS A 285 28.70 8.40 -35.33
N VAL A 286 28.01 9.04 -36.29
CA VAL A 286 28.40 8.99 -37.70
C VAL A 286 29.78 9.57 -37.92
N GLN A 287 30.12 10.70 -37.29
CA GLN A 287 31.43 11.32 -37.36
C GLN A 287 32.54 10.43 -36.80
N ASN A 288 32.24 9.66 -35.74
CA ASN A 288 33.18 8.73 -35.09
C ASN A 288 33.22 7.35 -35.77
N GLY A 289 32.57 7.18 -36.92
CA GLY A 289 32.62 5.97 -37.73
C GLY A 289 31.65 4.88 -37.28
N ALA A 290 30.57 5.24 -36.59
CA ALA A 290 29.44 4.34 -36.36
C ALA A 290 28.61 4.16 -37.65
N ASP A 291 28.13 2.96 -37.90
CA ASP A 291 27.25 2.63 -39.00
C ASP A 291 25.97 1.89 -38.50
N GLU A 292 25.05 1.58 -39.42
CA GLU A 292 23.79 0.90 -39.08
C GLU A 292 23.97 -0.53 -38.54
N SER A 293 25.18 -1.11 -38.68
CA SER A 293 25.53 -2.44 -38.16
C SER A 293 26.03 -2.41 -36.71
N ASP A 294 26.34 -1.22 -36.18
CA ASP A 294 26.80 -1.10 -34.80
C ASP A 294 25.65 -1.43 -33.83
N THR A 295 25.98 -2.20 -32.81
CA THR A 295 25.07 -2.47 -31.70
C THR A 295 24.82 -1.21 -30.87
N GLU A 296 23.72 -1.14 -30.14
CA GLU A 296 23.38 0.00 -29.27
C GLU A 296 24.53 0.35 -28.30
N THR A 297 25.16 -0.66 -27.71
CA THR A 297 26.34 -0.51 -26.83
C THR A 297 27.53 0.13 -27.55
N ASN A 298 27.81 -0.27 -28.81
CA ASN A 298 28.85 0.33 -29.60
C ASN A 298 28.55 1.76 -30.02
N ARG A 299 27.27 2.09 -30.25
CA ARG A 299 26.81 3.45 -30.52
C ARG A 299 27.08 4.37 -29.35
N GLN A 300 26.72 3.96 -28.13
CA GLN A 300 26.99 4.73 -26.90
C GLN A 300 28.49 5.04 -26.69
N THR A 301 29.39 4.10 -26.97
CA THR A 301 30.82 4.34 -26.83
C THR A 301 31.41 5.32 -27.85
N LYS A 302 30.69 5.53 -28.96
CA LYS A 302 31.09 6.49 -30.03
C LYS A 302 30.40 7.85 -29.90
N ALA A 303 29.49 8.02 -28.97
CA ALA A 303 28.78 9.27 -28.68
C ALA A 303 29.58 10.26 -27.84
N ALA A 304 28.99 11.41 -27.55
CA ALA A 304 29.48 12.26 -26.48
C ALA A 304 29.35 11.52 -25.14
N LYS A 305 30.35 11.63 -24.28
CA LYS A 305 30.38 10.94 -23.00
C LYS A 305 29.19 11.37 -22.11
N ASN A 306 28.94 12.66 -22.04
CA ASN A 306 27.82 13.25 -21.32
C ASN A 306 27.35 14.51 -22.06
N ILE A 307 26.07 14.74 -22.13
CA ILE A 307 25.44 15.96 -22.61
C ILE A 307 24.49 16.45 -21.54
N GLY A 308 24.59 17.70 -21.15
CA GLY A 308 23.64 18.36 -20.26
C GLY A 308 23.08 19.61 -20.90
N VAL A 309 21.78 19.79 -20.85
CA VAL A 309 21.08 20.97 -21.38
C VAL A 309 20.16 21.53 -20.32
N VAL A 310 20.30 22.84 -20.07
CA VAL A 310 19.41 23.60 -19.17
C VAL A 310 18.85 24.79 -19.95
N VAL A 311 17.52 24.89 -19.96
CA VAL A 311 16.79 26.03 -20.52
C VAL A 311 16.13 26.81 -19.39
N MET A 312 16.51 28.08 -19.22
CA MET A 312 16.04 28.93 -18.13
C MET A 312 15.51 30.27 -18.66
N ASP A 313 14.43 30.76 -18.05
CA ASP A 313 13.97 32.14 -18.28
C ASP A 313 14.85 33.09 -17.47
N PRO A 314 15.62 33.99 -18.12
CA PRO A 314 16.55 34.90 -17.42
C PRO A 314 15.82 35.97 -16.64
N ASN A 315 14.52 36.22 -16.86
CA ASN A 315 13.79 37.29 -16.19
C ASN A 315 13.34 36.92 -14.77
N ASN A 316 13.00 35.62 -14.57
CA ASN A 316 12.45 35.11 -13.31
C ASN A 316 13.25 33.95 -12.72
N GLY A 317 14.20 33.37 -13.48
CA GLY A 317 15.02 32.26 -13.06
C GLY A 317 14.32 30.90 -13.12
N GLU A 318 13.14 30.81 -13.73
CA GLU A 318 12.44 29.53 -13.93
C GLU A 318 13.21 28.61 -14.86
N ILE A 319 13.42 27.37 -14.46
CA ILE A 319 13.95 26.33 -15.33
C ILE A 319 12.78 25.72 -16.09
N LEU A 320 12.82 25.92 -17.43
CA LEU A 320 11.77 25.48 -18.34
C LEU A 320 12.01 24.06 -18.88
N GLY A 321 13.28 23.64 -18.89
CA GLY A 321 13.68 22.29 -19.26
C GLY A 321 15.10 22.01 -18.77
N MET A 322 15.34 20.78 -18.37
CA MET A 322 16.66 20.27 -17.96
C MET A 322 16.72 18.79 -18.27
N ASP A 323 17.77 18.38 -18.95
CA ASP A 323 17.96 16.97 -19.31
C ASP A 323 19.43 16.64 -19.52
N SER A 324 19.75 15.37 -19.36
CA SER A 324 21.07 14.82 -19.67
C SER A 324 20.97 13.60 -20.59
N SER A 325 22.09 13.01 -20.96
CA SER A 325 22.15 12.05 -22.07
C SER A 325 21.79 10.60 -21.74
N ASP A 326 21.68 10.23 -20.48
CA ASP A 326 21.45 8.82 -20.09
C ASP A 326 20.03 8.64 -19.54
N TRP A 327 19.08 8.33 -20.43
CA TRP A 327 17.67 8.21 -20.07
C TRP A 327 17.31 6.80 -19.62
N TYR A 328 16.72 6.70 -18.44
CA TYR A 328 16.13 5.48 -17.92
C TYR A 328 14.61 5.59 -17.80
N ASP A 329 13.91 4.46 -17.84
CA ASP A 329 12.46 4.43 -17.63
C ASP A 329 12.13 4.60 -16.14
N LEU A 330 11.41 5.68 -15.80
CA LEU A 330 10.96 5.96 -14.44
C LEU A 330 10.02 4.87 -13.87
N ASN A 331 9.33 4.12 -14.74
CA ASN A 331 8.49 2.99 -14.32
C ASN A 331 9.32 1.72 -14.06
N ASN A 332 10.55 1.63 -14.61
CA ASN A 332 11.48 0.54 -14.39
C ASN A 332 12.91 1.05 -14.16
N PRO A 333 13.17 1.86 -13.13
CA PRO A 333 14.42 2.60 -12.96
C PRO A 333 15.63 1.72 -12.66
N ARG A 334 15.45 0.43 -12.44
CA ARG A 334 16.53 -0.53 -12.19
C ARG A 334 16.92 -1.35 -13.40
N ASP A 335 16.35 -1.07 -14.56
CA ASP A 335 16.70 -1.76 -15.79
C ASP A 335 18.02 -1.23 -16.33
N LEU A 336 19.05 -2.09 -16.29
CA LEU A 336 20.37 -1.81 -16.83
C LEU A 336 20.51 -2.24 -18.29
N THR A 337 19.54 -2.94 -18.86
CA THR A 337 19.63 -3.50 -20.21
C THR A 337 19.80 -2.47 -21.34
N PRO A 338 19.33 -1.20 -21.22
CA PRO A 338 19.64 -0.16 -22.20
C PRO A 338 21.10 0.30 -22.19
N PHE A 339 21.86 0.04 -21.11
CA PHE A 339 23.20 0.59 -20.89
C PHE A 339 24.31 -0.47 -20.89
N TYR A 340 23.98 -1.72 -20.55
CA TYR A 340 24.93 -2.83 -20.40
C TYR A 340 24.44 -4.08 -21.11
N SER A 341 25.37 -4.87 -21.65
CA SER A 341 25.05 -6.18 -22.20
C SER A 341 24.60 -7.14 -21.09
N LYS A 342 23.88 -8.19 -21.48
CA LYS A 342 23.42 -9.21 -20.52
C LYS A 342 24.61 -9.87 -19.80
N GLU A 343 25.70 -10.12 -20.51
CA GLU A 343 26.91 -10.72 -19.98
C GLU A 343 27.58 -9.83 -18.92
N GLU A 344 27.57 -8.51 -19.12
CA GLU A 344 28.07 -7.53 -18.15
C GLU A 344 27.19 -7.49 -16.91
N ILE A 345 25.86 -7.44 -17.09
CA ILE A 345 24.88 -7.42 -15.98
C ILE A 345 24.99 -8.69 -15.14
N ASP A 346 25.07 -9.86 -15.79
CA ASP A 346 25.18 -11.16 -15.11
C ASP A 346 26.53 -11.31 -14.36
N ALA A 347 27.54 -10.57 -14.74
CA ALA A 347 28.85 -10.57 -14.09
C ALA A 347 28.97 -9.58 -12.92
N MET A 348 28.08 -8.60 -12.82
CA MET A 348 28.09 -7.60 -11.75
C MET A 348 27.70 -8.21 -10.39
N ASN A 349 28.44 -7.83 -9.36
CA ASN A 349 28.00 -8.06 -7.99
C ASN A 349 27.05 -6.93 -7.52
N ASP A 350 26.42 -7.08 -6.34
CA ASP A 350 25.44 -6.14 -5.82
C ASP A 350 25.97 -4.70 -5.71
N ASN A 351 27.26 -4.52 -5.35
CA ASN A 351 27.85 -3.19 -5.22
C ASN A 351 28.09 -2.57 -6.61
N GLU A 352 28.59 -3.32 -7.56
CA GLU A 352 28.81 -2.87 -8.95
C GLU A 352 27.47 -2.52 -9.61
N THR A 353 26.43 -3.31 -9.38
CA THR A 353 25.05 -3.01 -9.83
C THR A 353 24.57 -1.69 -9.24
N MET A 354 24.76 -1.46 -7.93
CA MET A 354 24.34 -0.21 -7.30
C MET A 354 25.16 0.99 -7.76
N GLU A 355 26.44 0.84 -8.04
CA GLU A 355 27.29 1.88 -8.63
C GLU A 355 26.82 2.24 -10.04
N ALA A 356 26.54 1.24 -10.88
CA ALA A 356 26.00 1.44 -12.23
C ALA A 356 24.64 2.17 -12.21
N LEU A 357 23.71 1.71 -11.38
CA LEU A 357 22.40 2.36 -11.21
C LEU A 357 22.55 3.80 -10.71
N SER A 358 23.40 4.04 -9.72
CA SER A 358 23.62 5.39 -9.17
C SER A 358 24.23 6.33 -10.20
N ALA A 359 25.06 5.82 -11.13
CA ALA A 359 25.62 6.61 -12.22
C ALA A 359 24.52 7.04 -13.21
N ILE A 360 23.59 6.13 -13.55
CA ILE A 360 22.47 6.39 -14.46
C ILE A 360 21.46 7.36 -13.86
N TRP A 361 21.16 7.24 -12.55
CA TRP A 361 20.18 8.11 -11.87
C TRP A 361 20.71 9.52 -11.58
N LYS A 362 21.99 9.78 -11.87
CA LYS A 362 22.65 11.03 -11.54
C LYS A 362 22.31 12.11 -12.56
N ASN A 363 21.74 13.22 -12.12
CA ASN A 363 21.54 14.37 -12.98
C ASN A 363 22.88 15.05 -13.28
N TYR A 364 23.39 14.88 -14.49
CA TYR A 364 24.65 15.42 -14.94
C TYR A 364 24.69 16.96 -14.87
N CYS A 365 23.57 17.63 -15.19
CA CYS A 365 23.51 19.09 -15.21
C CYS A 365 23.81 19.77 -13.87
N ILE A 366 23.61 19.07 -12.74
CA ILE A 366 23.76 19.62 -11.39
C ILE A 366 24.77 18.89 -10.52
N SER A 367 25.20 17.69 -10.93
CA SER A 367 26.05 16.83 -10.09
C SER A 367 27.52 16.78 -10.54
N ASP A 368 27.82 17.13 -11.77
CA ASP A 368 29.19 17.09 -12.30
C ASP A 368 29.81 18.48 -12.42
N ALA A 369 31.10 18.52 -12.18
CA ALA A 369 31.90 19.74 -12.40
C ALA A 369 32.50 19.73 -13.80
N TYR A 370 32.51 20.86 -14.47
CA TYR A 370 33.15 21.07 -15.73
C TYR A 370 33.88 22.41 -15.76
N GLU A 371 34.93 22.51 -16.61
CA GLU A 371 35.61 23.77 -16.84
C GLU A 371 34.82 24.58 -17.87
N PRO A 372 34.30 25.78 -17.51
CA PRO A 372 33.54 26.59 -18.44
C PRO A 372 34.44 27.24 -19.48
N GLY A 373 34.02 27.27 -20.71
CA GLY A 373 34.69 27.91 -21.82
C GLY A 373 34.96 26.98 -23.00
N SER A 374 34.73 27.45 -24.18
CA SER A 374 35.05 26.80 -25.44
C SER A 374 35.39 27.83 -26.49
#